data_4121b7c638a45ea6cba721b2bf865048
#
_entry.id   4121b7c638a45ea6cba721b2bf865048
#
_cell.length_a   1.000
_cell.length_b   1.000
_cell.length_c   1.000
_cell.angle_alpha   90.00
_cell.angle_beta   90.00
_cell.angle_gamma   90.00
#
_symmetry.space_group_name_H-M   'P 1'
#
loop_
_entity.id
_entity.type
_entity.pdbx_description
1 polymer ?
#
loop_
_entity_poly.entity_id
_entity_poly.type
_entity_poly.pdbx_seq_one_letter_code
_entity_poly.pdbx_strand_id
1 'polypeptide(L)'
;MAVPPISPFGIHHMAVQCSDLPVMAHFYEKVLRLKVERRWPAEDGTARSVWLRSGHSVIALESCALTPDPDEWQSDEPGLHLLALEIAWQNRDTWLKWLAHQEVAVVFESAWTIYIRDPEGNRVGLSHFPFTVDGQRTA
;
A
#
# COMPACT_ATOMS: atom_id res chain seq x y z
N MET A 1 -32.38 7.61 24.71
CA MET A 1 -31.86 7.98 23.38
C MET A 1 -30.33 8.08 23.47
N ALA A 2 -29.64 7.41 22.58
CA ALA A 2 -28.17 7.44 22.55
C ALA A 2 -27.68 8.71 21.85
N VAL A 3 -26.61 9.30 22.40
CA VAL A 3 -25.93 10.42 21.76
C VAL A 3 -24.88 9.85 20.80
N PRO A 4 -24.85 10.30 19.52
CA PRO A 4 -23.84 9.83 18.59
C PRO A 4 -22.42 10.16 19.11
N PRO A 5 -21.47 9.24 18.98
CA PRO A 5 -20.09 9.54 19.34
C PRO A 5 -19.45 10.49 18.33
N ILE A 6 -18.32 11.07 18.70
CA ILE A 6 -17.48 11.82 17.75
C ILE A 6 -17.02 10.85 16.65
N SER A 7 -17.05 11.31 15.40
CA SER A 7 -16.61 10.48 14.28
C SER A 7 -15.14 10.05 14.42
N PRO A 8 -14.78 8.87 13.89
CA PRO A 8 -13.37 8.49 13.85
C PRO A 8 -12.54 9.55 13.13
N PHE A 9 -11.34 9.81 13.62
CA PHE A 9 -10.49 10.89 13.08
C PHE A 9 -9.37 10.38 12.17
N GLY A 10 -9.51 9.19 11.63
CA GLY A 10 -8.58 8.66 10.63
C GLY A 10 -8.59 7.14 10.56
N ILE A 11 -7.80 6.63 9.62
CA ILE A 11 -7.54 5.20 9.50
C ILE A 11 -6.38 4.87 10.43
N HIS A 12 -6.60 4.02 11.42
CA HIS A 12 -5.58 3.59 12.37
C HIS A 12 -4.59 2.62 11.71
N HIS A 13 -5.11 1.56 11.10
CA HIS A 13 -4.29 0.61 10.37
C HIS A 13 -5.12 -0.14 9.33
N MET A 14 -4.42 -0.71 8.36
CA MET A 14 -4.97 -1.62 7.38
C MET A 14 -4.19 -2.93 7.49
N ALA A 15 -4.88 -4.04 7.64
CA ALA A 15 -4.26 -5.36 7.70
C ALA A 15 -4.33 -6.03 6.32
N VAL A 16 -3.20 -6.59 5.90
CA VAL A 16 -3.06 -7.32 4.65
C VAL A 16 -2.53 -8.72 4.99
N GLN A 17 -3.26 -9.73 4.62
CA GLN A 17 -2.82 -11.11 4.80
C GLN A 17 -1.83 -11.48 3.70
N CYS A 18 -0.73 -12.11 4.10
CA CYS A 18 0.41 -12.39 3.23
C CYS A 18 0.74 -13.87 3.25
N SER A 19 0.78 -14.48 2.08
CA SER A 19 1.26 -15.86 1.93
C SER A 19 2.77 -15.95 2.16
N ASP A 20 3.51 -14.97 1.65
CA ASP A 20 4.97 -14.85 1.82
C ASP A 20 5.29 -13.53 2.52
N LEU A 21 5.25 -13.55 3.84
CA LEU A 21 5.47 -12.34 4.64
C LEU A 21 6.85 -11.69 4.42
N PRO A 22 7.98 -12.43 4.35
CA PRO A 22 9.28 -11.82 4.08
C PRO A 22 9.33 -11.06 2.75
N VAL A 23 8.78 -11.61 1.68
CA VAL A 23 8.74 -10.96 0.36
C VAL A 23 7.86 -9.71 0.39
N MET A 24 6.69 -9.81 1.02
CA MET A 24 5.78 -8.67 1.17
C MET A 24 6.39 -7.57 2.05
N ALA A 25 7.00 -7.93 3.15
CA ALA A 25 7.67 -6.97 4.04
C ALA A 25 8.81 -6.25 3.31
N HIS A 26 9.61 -6.98 2.53
CA HIS A 26 10.68 -6.38 1.72
C HIS A 26 10.11 -5.35 0.73
N PHE A 27 9.02 -5.67 0.04
CA PHE A 27 8.38 -4.76 -0.91
C PHE A 27 7.94 -3.46 -0.24
N TYR A 28 7.18 -3.56 0.85
CA TYR A 28 6.67 -2.37 1.53
C TYR A 28 7.78 -1.55 2.21
N GLU A 29 8.79 -2.21 2.77
CA GLU A 29 9.93 -1.52 3.40
C GLU A 29 10.92 -0.95 2.38
N LYS A 30 11.38 -1.75 1.44
CA LYS A 30 12.50 -1.38 0.55
C LYS A 30 12.05 -0.74 -0.74
N VAL A 31 10.97 -1.22 -1.37
CA VAL A 31 10.46 -0.66 -2.62
C VAL A 31 9.58 0.56 -2.34
N LEU A 32 8.58 0.44 -1.47
CA LEU A 32 7.69 1.55 -1.12
C LEU A 32 8.28 2.49 -0.07
N ARG A 33 9.41 2.16 0.50
CA ARG A 33 10.19 3.01 1.41
C ARG A 33 9.48 3.32 2.73
N LEU A 34 8.55 2.47 3.15
CA LEU A 34 7.89 2.61 4.44
C LEU A 34 8.80 2.12 5.56
N LYS A 35 8.67 2.76 6.72
CA LYS A 35 9.48 2.41 7.89
C LYS A 35 8.83 1.27 8.65
N VAL A 36 9.59 0.21 8.92
CA VAL A 36 9.15 -0.86 9.82
C VAL A 36 9.07 -0.29 11.23
N GLU A 37 7.90 -0.38 11.83
CA GLU A 37 7.65 0.08 13.20
C GLU A 37 7.79 -1.05 14.20
N ARG A 38 7.31 -2.25 13.85
CA ARG A 38 7.34 -3.39 14.73
C ARG A 38 7.25 -4.72 13.98
N ARG A 39 7.93 -5.72 14.53
CA ARG A 39 7.84 -7.11 14.09
C ARG A 39 7.32 -7.96 15.24
N TRP A 40 6.34 -8.82 14.93
CA TRP A 40 5.76 -9.73 15.90
C TRP A 40 6.17 -11.15 15.54
N PRO A 41 6.87 -11.87 16.43
CA PRO A 41 7.25 -13.25 16.15
C PRO A 41 6.07 -14.20 16.37
N ALA A 42 6.08 -15.32 15.62
CA ALA A 42 5.28 -16.49 15.91
C ALA A 42 5.97 -17.35 16.99
N GLU A 43 5.28 -18.37 17.50
CA GLU A 43 5.81 -19.26 18.53
C GLU A 43 7.08 -20.00 18.07
N ASP A 44 7.19 -20.30 16.78
CA ASP A 44 8.37 -20.96 16.19
C ASP A 44 9.55 -20.00 15.89
N GLY A 45 9.42 -18.73 16.26
CA GLY A 45 10.44 -17.70 16.03
C GLY A 45 10.42 -17.05 14.65
N THR A 46 9.60 -17.53 13.71
CA THR A 46 9.39 -16.84 12.42
C THR A 46 8.54 -15.59 12.61
N ALA A 47 8.54 -14.70 11.61
CA ALA A 47 7.69 -13.51 11.67
C ALA A 47 6.22 -13.88 11.48
N ARG A 48 5.36 -13.43 12.38
CA ARG A 48 3.91 -13.57 12.27
C ARG A 48 3.29 -12.33 11.65
N SER A 49 3.83 -11.16 11.95
CA SER A 49 3.32 -9.88 11.49
C SER A 49 4.45 -8.84 11.41
N VAL A 50 4.37 -7.97 10.40
CA VAL A 50 5.27 -6.82 10.25
C VAL A 50 4.42 -5.57 10.10
N TRP A 51 4.64 -4.60 10.94
CA TRP A 51 3.91 -3.33 10.92
C TRP A 51 4.79 -2.23 10.35
N LEU A 52 4.27 -1.53 9.34
CA LEU A 52 4.97 -0.45 8.66
C LEU A 52 4.20 0.85 8.80
N ARG A 53 4.92 1.93 9.06
CA ARG A 53 4.34 3.26 9.24
C ARG A 53 4.10 3.92 7.88
N SER A 54 2.87 4.40 7.67
CA SER A 54 2.51 5.24 6.53
C SER A 54 1.80 6.48 7.06
N GLY A 55 2.53 7.60 7.19
CA GLY A 55 1.99 8.81 7.81
C GLY A 55 1.51 8.54 9.23
N HIS A 56 0.23 8.79 9.49
CA HIS A 56 -0.40 8.53 10.79
C HIS A 56 -1.01 7.13 10.91
N SER A 57 -0.93 6.33 9.84
CA SER A 57 -1.53 5.00 9.78
C SER A 57 -0.46 3.92 9.76
N VAL A 58 -0.88 2.69 10.04
CA VAL A 58 -0.03 1.51 9.96
C VAL A 58 -0.57 0.56 8.90
N ILE A 59 0.32 0.00 8.10
CA ILE A 59 0.03 -1.16 7.27
C ILE A 59 0.55 -2.37 8.04
N ALA A 60 -0.37 -3.26 8.44
CA ALA A 60 -0.05 -4.48 9.17
C ALA A 60 -0.04 -5.64 8.18
N LEU A 61 1.13 -6.17 7.87
CA LEU A 61 1.29 -7.36 7.06
C LEU A 61 1.26 -8.58 7.99
N GLU A 62 0.33 -9.49 7.74
CA GLU A 62 0.10 -10.63 8.61
C GLU A 62 0.21 -11.94 7.83
N SER A 63 0.95 -12.90 8.38
CA SER A 63 1.16 -14.20 7.75
C SER A 63 -0.14 -15.01 7.68
N CYS A 64 -0.40 -15.61 6.53
CA CYS A 64 -1.50 -16.55 6.33
C CYS A 64 -1.02 -17.79 5.57
N ALA A 65 -1.85 -18.84 5.57
CA ALA A 65 -1.48 -20.13 4.97
C ALA A 65 -1.94 -20.29 3.51
N LEU A 66 -2.82 -19.40 3.03
CA LEU A 66 -3.37 -19.50 1.68
C LEU A 66 -2.48 -18.80 0.66
N THR A 67 -2.47 -19.33 -0.57
CA THR A 67 -1.78 -18.69 -1.68
C THR A 67 -2.60 -17.54 -2.24
N PRO A 68 -1.97 -16.48 -2.79
CA PRO A 68 -2.68 -15.39 -3.41
C PRO A 68 -3.38 -15.84 -4.70
N ASP A 69 -4.56 -15.27 -4.94
CA ASP A 69 -5.33 -15.45 -6.16
C ASP A 69 -5.81 -14.06 -6.61
N PRO A 70 -4.90 -13.25 -7.16
CA PRO A 70 -5.23 -11.89 -7.54
C PRO A 70 -6.17 -11.86 -8.73
N ASP A 71 -7.20 -11.01 -8.65
CA ASP A 71 -8.14 -10.78 -9.73
C ASP A 71 -7.51 -9.96 -10.86
N GLU A 72 -8.24 -9.84 -11.97
CA GLU A 72 -7.83 -8.97 -13.06
C GLU A 72 -7.87 -7.50 -12.62
N TRP A 73 -6.99 -6.67 -13.20
CA TRP A 73 -6.91 -5.26 -12.83
C TRP A 73 -8.24 -4.51 -13.00
N GLN A 74 -9.01 -4.87 -14.03
CA GLN A 74 -10.29 -4.25 -14.36
C GLN A 74 -11.48 -4.86 -13.62
N SER A 75 -11.23 -5.71 -12.62
CA SER A 75 -12.31 -6.32 -11.84
C SER A 75 -13.17 -5.25 -11.17
N ASP A 76 -14.47 -5.45 -11.20
CA ASP A 76 -15.47 -4.59 -10.56
C ASP A 76 -16.17 -5.29 -9.38
N GLU A 77 -15.54 -6.32 -8.85
CA GLU A 77 -16.08 -7.01 -7.67
C GLU A 77 -16.12 -6.09 -6.45
N PRO A 78 -17.19 -6.17 -5.64
CA PRO A 78 -17.29 -5.35 -4.43
C PRO A 78 -16.20 -5.67 -3.42
N GLY A 79 -15.76 -4.65 -2.68
CA GLY A 79 -14.78 -4.81 -1.60
C GLY A 79 -13.65 -3.79 -1.69
N LEU A 80 -12.61 -4.03 -0.89
CA LEU A 80 -11.41 -3.21 -0.95
C LEU A 80 -10.69 -3.46 -2.27
N HIS A 81 -10.44 -2.38 -3.01
CA HIS A 81 -9.91 -2.46 -4.35
C HIS A 81 -8.45 -2.02 -4.45
N LEU A 82 -8.09 -0.97 -3.74
CA LEU A 82 -6.81 -0.28 -3.90
C LEU A 82 -6.33 0.26 -2.56
N LEU A 83 -5.04 0.10 -2.31
CA LEU A 83 -4.33 0.87 -1.29
C LEU A 83 -3.58 2.00 -1.99
N ALA A 84 -4.01 3.24 -1.79
CA ALA A 84 -3.31 4.40 -2.35
C ALA A 84 -2.50 5.09 -1.26
N LEU A 85 -1.21 5.26 -1.52
CA LEU A 85 -0.27 5.99 -0.68
C LEU A 85 -0.05 7.38 -1.26
N GLU A 86 0.02 8.38 -0.40
CA GLU A 86 0.24 9.76 -0.82
C GLU A 86 1.72 10.00 -1.10
N ILE A 87 2.00 10.58 -2.25
CA ILE A 87 3.33 11.09 -2.62
C ILE A 87 3.22 12.56 -3.04
N ALA A 88 4.33 13.27 -2.97
CA ALA A 88 4.37 14.62 -3.53
C ALA A 88 4.42 14.54 -5.06
N TRP A 89 3.68 15.44 -5.75
CA TRP A 89 3.67 15.46 -7.21
C TRP A 89 5.08 15.68 -7.80
N GLN A 90 5.92 16.45 -7.11
CA GLN A 90 7.30 16.70 -7.53
C GLN A 90 8.16 15.42 -7.56
N ASN A 91 7.76 14.41 -6.83
CA ASN A 91 8.51 13.14 -6.73
C ASN A 91 8.03 12.07 -7.70
N ARG A 92 7.04 12.38 -8.57
CA ARG A 92 6.49 11.38 -9.50
C ARG A 92 7.56 10.72 -10.38
N ASP A 93 8.39 11.53 -11.03
CA ASP A 93 9.43 11.01 -11.92
C ASP A 93 10.47 10.19 -11.14
N THR A 94 10.81 10.61 -9.94
CA THR A 94 11.71 9.87 -9.06
C THR A 94 11.13 8.51 -8.72
N TRP A 95 9.83 8.44 -8.43
CA TRP A 95 9.15 7.17 -8.16
C TRP A 95 9.12 6.26 -9.39
N LEU A 96 8.82 6.80 -10.57
CA LEU A 96 8.82 5.99 -11.81
C LEU A 96 10.19 5.38 -12.08
N LYS A 97 11.26 6.16 -11.92
CA LYS A 97 12.65 5.68 -12.09
C LYS A 97 13.00 4.64 -11.03
N TRP A 98 12.60 4.88 -9.79
CA TRP A 98 12.84 3.95 -8.69
C TRP A 98 12.13 2.61 -8.91
N LEU A 99 10.85 2.65 -9.28
CA LEU A 99 10.08 1.43 -9.58
C LEU A 99 10.72 0.63 -10.72
N ALA A 100 11.16 1.32 -11.77
CA ALA A 100 11.87 0.67 -12.87
C ALA A 100 13.19 0.02 -12.41
N HIS A 101 13.95 0.70 -11.55
CA HIS A 101 15.18 0.16 -10.96
C HIS A 101 14.90 -1.07 -10.08
N GLN A 102 13.77 -1.08 -9.39
CA GLN A 102 13.33 -2.21 -8.56
C GLN A 102 12.61 -3.30 -9.36
N GLU A 103 12.54 -3.16 -10.68
CA GLU A 103 11.86 -4.11 -11.58
C GLU A 103 10.37 -4.30 -11.25
N VAL A 104 9.73 -3.23 -10.78
CA VAL A 104 8.29 -3.21 -10.52
C VAL A 104 7.58 -2.62 -11.72
N ALA A 105 6.68 -3.40 -12.34
CA ALA A 105 5.91 -2.94 -13.48
C ALA A 105 4.86 -1.93 -13.07
N VAL A 106 4.77 -0.82 -13.80
CA VAL A 106 3.66 0.12 -13.70
C VAL A 106 2.52 -0.42 -14.56
N VAL A 107 1.39 -0.71 -13.92
CA VAL A 107 0.22 -1.28 -14.60
C VAL A 107 -0.52 -0.20 -15.39
N PHE A 108 -0.67 0.97 -14.79
CA PHE A 108 -1.42 2.08 -15.37
C PHE A 108 -0.98 3.39 -14.71
N GLU A 109 -1.15 4.51 -15.43
CA GLU A 109 -0.92 5.84 -14.91
C GLU A 109 -2.12 6.73 -15.23
N SER A 110 -2.56 7.50 -14.24
CA SER A 110 -3.49 8.60 -14.46
C SER A 110 -2.75 9.94 -14.33
N ALA A 111 -3.48 11.04 -14.45
CA ALA A 111 -2.91 12.38 -14.22
C ALA A 111 -2.41 12.56 -12.77
N TRP A 112 -2.85 11.72 -11.83
CA TRP A 112 -2.59 11.87 -10.40
C TRP A 112 -1.91 10.68 -9.74
N THR A 113 -1.96 9.49 -10.33
CA THR A 113 -1.63 8.26 -9.64
C THR A 113 -0.84 7.30 -10.52
N ILE A 114 0.18 6.69 -9.95
CA ILE A 114 0.91 5.56 -10.53
C ILE A 114 0.33 4.30 -9.90
N TYR A 115 -0.10 3.34 -10.73
CA TYR A 115 -0.70 2.09 -10.26
C TYR A 115 0.23 0.92 -10.47
N ILE A 116 0.45 0.15 -9.42
CA ILE A 116 1.31 -1.04 -9.41
C ILE A 116 0.60 -2.16 -8.65
N ARG A 117 1.22 -3.35 -8.65
CA ARG A 117 0.83 -4.45 -7.76
C ARG A 117 1.96 -4.75 -6.79
N ASP A 118 1.61 -5.15 -5.59
CA ASP A 118 2.59 -5.73 -4.68
C ASP A 118 2.90 -7.18 -5.11
N PRO A 119 3.87 -7.88 -4.47
CA PRO A 119 4.28 -9.22 -4.89
C PRO A 119 3.17 -10.27 -4.85
N GLU A 120 2.11 -10.06 -4.09
CA GLU A 120 0.97 -10.99 -4.02
C GLU A 120 -0.24 -10.51 -4.84
N GLY A 121 -0.06 -9.46 -5.63
CA GLY A 121 -1.04 -8.99 -6.60
C GLY A 121 -2.03 -7.96 -6.08
N ASN A 122 -1.87 -7.46 -4.85
CA ASN A 122 -2.72 -6.38 -4.36
C ASN A 122 -2.45 -5.09 -5.14
N ARG A 123 -3.50 -4.34 -5.41
CA ARG A 123 -3.39 -3.06 -6.11
C ARG A 123 -2.84 -2.00 -5.16
N VAL A 124 -1.80 -1.31 -5.61
CA VAL A 124 -1.19 -0.20 -4.88
C VAL A 124 -1.11 1.01 -5.79
N GLY A 125 -1.55 2.15 -5.29
CA GLY A 125 -1.42 3.43 -5.97
C GLY A 125 -0.43 4.35 -5.24
N LEU A 126 0.35 5.10 -6.00
CA LEU A 126 1.14 6.22 -5.50
C LEU A 126 0.50 7.47 -6.07
N SER A 127 -0.20 8.23 -5.22
CA SER A 127 -1.09 9.29 -5.66
C SER A 127 -0.66 10.67 -5.14
N HIS A 128 -0.72 11.65 -6.01
CA HIS A 128 -0.52 13.05 -5.65
C HIS A 128 -1.77 13.90 -5.90
N PHE A 129 -2.94 13.26 -6.04
CA PHE A 129 -4.19 14.02 -6.10
C PHE A 129 -4.28 15.00 -4.92
N PRO A 130 -4.72 16.25 -5.06
CA PRO A 130 -5.35 16.81 -6.25
C PRO A 130 -4.41 17.50 -7.25
N PHE A 131 -3.09 17.36 -7.09
CA PHE A 131 -2.12 17.99 -7.97
C PHE A 131 -1.82 17.10 -9.17
N THR A 132 -1.75 17.69 -10.37
CA THR A 132 -1.33 17.00 -11.58
C THR A 132 0.18 16.85 -11.63
N VAL A 133 0.68 16.19 -12.68
CA VAL A 133 2.12 16.05 -12.94
C VAL A 133 2.85 17.38 -13.06
N ASP A 134 2.14 18.44 -13.47
CA ASP A 134 2.67 19.80 -13.61
C ASP A 134 2.47 20.65 -12.35
N GLY A 135 1.96 20.06 -11.28
CA GLY A 135 1.72 20.76 -10.03
C GLY A 135 0.47 21.64 -10.01
N GLN A 136 -0.39 21.51 -11.01
CA GLN A 136 -1.66 22.23 -11.03
C GLN A 136 -2.67 21.50 -10.15
N ARG A 137 -3.34 22.25 -9.29
CA ARG A 137 -4.38 21.70 -8.44
C ARG A 137 -5.67 21.56 -9.24
N THR A 138 -6.16 20.34 -9.33
CA THR A 138 -7.49 20.04 -9.85
C THR A 138 -8.44 19.86 -8.68
N ALA A 139 -9.62 20.37 -8.79
CA ALA A 139 -10.62 20.54 -7.74
C ALA A 139 -10.67 19.49 -6.65
#